data_33ea8c3cbcb9e0b3bf564bc19488de1d
#
_entry.id   33ea8c3cbcb9e0b3bf564bc19488de1d
#
_cell.length_a   1.000
_cell.length_b   1.000
_cell.length_c   1.000
_cell.angle_alpha   90.00
_cell.angle_beta   90.00
_cell.angle_gamma   90.00
#
_symmetry.space_group_name_H-M   'P 1'
#
loop_
_entity.id
_entity.type
_entity.pdbx_description
1 polymer ?
#
loop_
_entity_poly.entity_id
_entity_poly.type
_entity_poly.pdbx_seq_one_letter_code
_entity_poly.pdbx_strand_id
1 'polypeptide(L)'
;MSAGLPAVRARVYLRDSDTLEGSPAHAAIRSAFEAAGASDVSVHRGIMGFDRASGVLSTRPLRFHADQPVVVEAVASRERIEAALPAIRRVLGRGLITLTEVALYVPEA
;
A
#
# COMPACT_ATOMS: atom_id res chain seq x y z
N MET A 1 16.17 12.68 23.43
CA MET A 1 15.31 12.61 22.23
C MET A 1 16.17 12.25 21.03
N SER A 2 15.82 11.19 20.36
CA SER A 2 16.58 10.79 19.18
C SER A 2 16.22 11.69 18.00
N ALA A 3 17.20 11.97 17.15
CA ALA A 3 16.95 12.63 15.88
C ALA A 3 16.11 11.73 14.98
N GLY A 4 15.36 12.32 14.05
CA GLY A 4 14.64 11.54 13.07
C GLY A 4 15.57 10.72 12.20
N LEU A 5 15.23 9.48 11.97
CA LEU A 5 15.98 8.57 11.10
C LEU A 5 15.46 8.69 9.67
N PRO A 6 16.35 8.69 8.67
CA PRO A 6 15.90 8.65 7.28
C PRO A 6 15.09 7.39 7.00
N ALA A 7 13.93 7.57 6.41
CA ALA A 7 13.05 6.46 6.05
C ALA A 7 12.26 6.82 4.79
N VAL A 8 11.52 5.86 4.28
CA VAL A 8 10.66 6.03 3.11
C VAL A 8 9.27 5.53 3.47
N ARG A 9 8.28 6.31 3.12
CA ARG A 9 6.89 5.89 3.14
C ARG A 9 6.51 5.48 1.72
N ALA A 10 6.10 4.23 1.57
CA ALA A 10 5.58 3.72 0.32
C ALA A 10 4.06 3.66 0.40
N ARG A 11 3.38 4.10 -0.63
CA ARG A 11 1.94 3.95 -0.80
C ARG A 11 1.68 3.25 -2.11
N VAL A 12 0.94 2.14 -2.02
CA VAL A 12 0.54 1.37 -3.18
C VAL A 12 -0.96 1.56 -3.37
N TYR A 13 -1.33 2.10 -4.52
CA TYR A 13 -2.72 2.44 -4.84
C TYR A 13 -3.28 1.40 -5.78
N LEU A 14 -4.36 0.75 -5.36
CA LEU A 14 -5.02 -0.29 -6.15
C LEU A 14 -6.51 -0.28 -5.84
N ARG A 15 -7.22 -1.28 -6.34
CA ARG A 15 -8.65 -1.44 -6.09
C ARG A 15 -8.91 -2.67 -5.26
N ASP A 16 -9.98 -2.65 -4.50
CA ASP A 16 -10.39 -3.78 -3.66
C ASP A 16 -10.64 -5.04 -4.50
N SER A 17 -11.10 -4.88 -5.73
CA SER A 17 -11.34 -6.00 -6.65
C SER A 17 -10.09 -6.61 -7.25
N ASP A 18 -8.93 -5.97 -7.14
CA ASP A 18 -7.70 -6.51 -7.69
C ASP A 18 -7.30 -7.78 -6.92
N THR A 19 -7.02 -8.83 -7.67
CA THR A 19 -6.73 -10.14 -7.11
C THR A 19 -5.47 -10.74 -7.69
N LEU A 20 -4.86 -11.63 -6.92
CA LEU A 20 -3.77 -12.49 -7.35
C LEU A 20 -4.14 -13.92 -6.97
N GLU A 21 -4.30 -14.79 -7.96
CA GLU A 21 -4.64 -16.20 -7.74
C GLU A 21 -5.85 -16.39 -6.83
N GLY A 22 -6.87 -15.56 -7.01
CA GLY A 22 -8.12 -15.64 -6.25
C GLY A 22 -8.10 -14.95 -4.89
N SER A 23 -6.96 -14.42 -4.47
CA SER A 23 -6.83 -13.69 -3.20
C SER A 23 -6.73 -12.20 -3.45
N PRO A 24 -7.13 -11.34 -2.49
CA PRO A 24 -6.98 -9.91 -2.65
C PRO A 24 -5.53 -9.50 -2.88
N ALA A 25 -5.27 -8.68 -3.90
CA ALA A 25 -3.93 -8.23 -4.21
C ALA A 25 -3.32 -7.42 -3.06
N HIS A 26 -4.14 -6.63 -2.35
CA HIS A 26 -3.63 -5.85 -1.22
C HIS A 26 -3.04 -6.73 -0.11
N ALA A 27 -3.56 -7.94 0.08
CA ALA A 27 -3.01 -8.87 1.07
C ALA A 27 -1.60 -9.34 0.68
N ALA A 28 -1.38 -9.63 -0.61
CA ALA A 28 -0.06 -10.01 -1.11
C ALA A 28 0.93 -8.84 -1.00
N ILE A 29 0.48 -7.63 -1.27
CA ILE A 29 1.32 -6.43 -1.16
C ILE A 29 1.70 -6.18 0.31
N ARG A 30 0.75 -6.28 1.22
CA ARG A 30 1.01 -6.18 2.65
C ARG A 30 2.06 -7.21 3.09
N SER A 31 1.90 -8.45 2.66
CA SER A 31 2.84 -9.53 2.98
C SER A 31 4.24 -9.24 2.44
N ALA A 32 4.36 -8.64 1.25
CA ALA A 32 5.65 -8.28 0.68
C ALA A 32 6.38 -7.25 1.55
N PHE A 33 5.68 -6.25 2.05
CA PHE A 33 6.26 -5.28 2.96
C PHE A 33 6.66 -5.91 4.30
N GLU A 34 5.82 -6.77 4.85
CA GLU A 34 6.13 -7.46 6.10
C GLU A 34 7.37 -8.34 5.94
N ALA A 35 7.46 -9.09 4.84
CA ALA A 35 8.61 -9.94 4.57
C ALA A 35 9.90 -9.14 4.39
N ALA A 36 9.82 -7.92 3.88
CA ALA A 36 10.96 -7.03 3.75
C ALA A 36 11.35 -6.34 5.07
N GLY A 37 10.58 -6.55 6.13
CA GLY A 37 10.89 -6.00 7.45
C GLY A 37 10.41 -4.57 7.66
N ALA A 38 9.33 -4.16 7.01
CA ALA A 38 8.77 -2.84 7.24
C ALA A 38 8.36 -2.65 8.70
N SER A 39 8.59 -1.46 9.21
CA SER A 39 8.31 -1.13 10.61
C SER A 39 6.82 -0.99 10.87
N ASP A 40 6.07 -0.54 9.89
CA ASP A 40 4.63 -0.34 9.99
C ASP A 40 4.00 -0.56 8.63
N VAL A 41 2.93 -1.34 8.59
CA VAL A 41 2.19 -1.62 7.37
C VAL A 41 0.70 -1.50 7.69
N SER A 42 -0.02 -0.74 6.90
CA SER A 42 -1.45 -0.58 7.07
C SER A 42 -2.18 -0.62 5.71
N VAL A 43 -3.44 -1.00 5.75
CA VAL A 43 -4.31 -1.05 4.58
C VAL A 43 -5.50 -0.16 4.84
N HIS A 44 -5.75 0.76 3.92
CA HIS A 44 -6.83 1.73 4.03
C HIS A 44 -7.77 1.59 2.84
N ARG A 45 -9.07 1.58 3.10
CA ARG A 45 -10.09 1.65 2.06
C ARG A 45 -10.65 3.04 1.99
N GLY A 46 -10.69 3.60 0.78
CA GLY A 46 -11.36 4.87 0.54
C GLY A 46 -12.84 4.67 0.27
N ILE A 47 -13.62 5.69 0.52
CA ILE A 47 -15.06 5.66 0.23
C ILE A 47 -15.36 6.04 -1.22
N MET A 48 -14.45 6.77 -1.87
CA MET A 48 -14.55 7.17 -3.27
C MET A 48 -13.16 7.49 -3.79
N GLY A 49 -12.94 7.22 -5.05
CA GLY A 49 -11.69 7.56 -5.71
C GLY A 49 -11.86 7.57 -7.22
N PHE A 50 -10.79 7.92 -7.90
CA PHE A 50 -10.74 7.95 -9.36
C PHE A 50 -9.38 7.45 -9.83
N ASP A 51 -9.39 6.63 -10.87
CA ASP A 51 -8.17 6.32 -11.61
C ASP A 51 -8.46 6.35 -13.12
N ARG A 52 -7.40 6.56 -13.92
CA ARG A 52 -7.55 6.72 -15.36
C ARG A 52 -8.04 5.46 -16.07
N ALA A 53 -7.72 4.30 -15.51
CA ALA A 53 -8.06 3.04 -16.14
C ALA A 53 -9.51 2.65 -15.89
N SER A 54 -10.05 2.98 -14.72
CA SER A 54 -11.31 2.43 -14.21
C SER A 54 -12.39 3.48 -13.99
N GLY A 55 -12.06 4.76 -14.03
CA GLY A 55 -12.98 5.82 -13.68
C GLY A 55 -13.20 5.94 -12.17
N VAL A 56 -14.39 6.31 -11.77
CA VAL A 56 -14.70 6.57 -10.36
C VAL A 56 -14.91 5.26 -9.61
N LEU A 57 -14.21 5.13 -8.48
CA LEU A 57 -14.36 4.04 -7.53
C LEU A 57 -15.12 4.57 -6.31
N SER A 58 -16.16 3.86 -5.88
CA SER A 58 -16.94 4.31 -4.73
C SER A 58 -17.55 3.14 -3.98
N THR A 59 -17.86 3.38 -2.70
CA THR A 59 -18.66 2.48 -1.89
C THR A 59 -20.11 2.86 -2.02
N ARG A 60 -20.94 1.89 -2.38
CA ARG A 60 -22.39 2.08 -2.40
C ARG A 60 -23.02 1.03 -1.50
N PRO A 61 -23.74 1.42 -0.43
CA PRO A 61 -24.25 0.47 0.56
C PRO A 61 -25.12 -0.66 0.02
N LEU A 62 -25.77 -0.45 -1.11
CA LEU A 62 -26.67 -1.43 -1.68
C LEU A 62 -26.03 -2.29 -2.77
N ARG A 63 -24.72 -2.20 -2.99
CA ARG A 63 -24.03 -3.01 -3.98
C ARG A 63 -23.05 -3.96 -3.30
N PHE A 64 -23.22 -5.25 -3.59
CA PHE A 64 -22.35 -6.30 -3.07
C PHE A 64 -20.93 -6.25 -3.64
N HIS A 65 -20.74 -5.63 -4.78
CA HIS A 65 -19.46 -5.58 -5.50
C HIS A 65 -18.98 -4.14 -5.74
N ALA A 66 -19.24 -3.28 -4.78
CA ALA A 66 -18.70 -1.92 -4.86
C ALA A 66 -17.18 -2.00 -4.84
N ASP A 67 -16.55 -1.45 -5.88
CA ASP A 67 -15.11 -1.42 -5.98
C ASP A 67 -14.60 -0.17 -5.27
N GLN A 68 -13.79 -0.37 -4.26
CA GLN A 68 -13.25 0.69 -3.44
C GLN A 68 -11.79 0.93 -3.74
N PRO A 69 -11.32 2.20 -3.70
CA PRO A 69 -9.89 2.43 -3.71
C PRO A 69 -9.25 1.89 -2.44
N VAL A 70 -8.09 1.28 -2.59
CA VAL A 70 -7.34 0.72 -1.48
C VAL A 70 -5.92 1.26 -1.54
N VAL A 71 -5.39 1.64 -0.39
CA VAL A 71 -3.99 2.05 -0.25
C VAL A 71 -3.32 1.13 0.76
N VAL A 72 -2.24 0.50 0.35
CA VAL A 72 -1.34 -0.20 1.26
C VAL A 72 -0.17 0.73 1.55
N GLU A 73 0.03 1.07 2.80
CA GLU A 73 1.05 2.01 3.22
C GLU A 73 2.06 1.31 4.11
N ALA A 74 3.33 1.56 3.87
CA ALA A 74 4.41 1.02 4.69
C ALA A 74 5.48 2.07 4.91
N VAL A 75 6.12 2.03 6.09
CA VAL A 75 7.25 2.88 6.42
C VAL A 75 8.42 1.98 6.80
N ALA A 76 9.56 2.22 6.19
CA ALA A 76 10.79 1.48 6.47
C ALA A 76 12.00 2.24 5.94
N SER A 77 13.19 1.70 6.17
CA SER A 77 14.38 2.21 5.50
C SER A 77 14.21 2.08 3.98
N ARG A 78 14.91 2.92 3.22
CA ARG A 78 14.87 2.84 1.76
C ARG A 78 15.21 1.45 1.26
N GLU A 79 16.21 0.82 1.86
CA GLU A 79 16.64 -0.52 1.44
C GLU A 79 15.53 -1.55 1.58
N ARG A 80 14.79 -1.51 2.67
CA ARG A 80 13.69 -2.44 2.90
C ARG A 80 12.51 -2.18 1.96
N ILE A 81 12.19 -0.91 1.74
CA ILE A 81 11.14 -0.56 0.78
C ILE A 81 11.53 -1.05 -0.62
N GLU A 82 12.74 -0.77 -1.06
CA GLU A 82 13.19 -1.20 -2.38
C GLU A 82 13.24 -2.72 -2.52
N ALA A 83 13.57 -3.43 -1.44
CA ALA A 83 13.56 -4.89 -1.44
C ALA A 83 12.16 -5.47 -1.68
N ALA A 84 11.11 -4.77 -1.26
CA ALA A 84 9.73 -5.21 -1.44
C ALA A 84 9.21 -4.97 -2.87
N LEU A 85 9.76 -3.99 -3.57
CA LEU A 85 9.20 -3.53 -4.86
C LEU A 85 9.09 -4.61 -5.93
N PRO A 86 10.06 -5.52 -6.14
CA PRO A 86 9.91 -6.55 -7.16
C PRO A 86 8.69 -7.45 -6.93
N ALA A 87 8.43 -7.86 -5.71
CA ALA A 87 7.27 -8.69 -5.39
C ALA A 87 5.97 -7.91 -5.60
N ILE A 88 5.96 -6.63 -5.21
CA ILE A 88 4.79 -5.78 -5.39
C ILE A 88 4.49 -5.57 -6.87
N ARG A 89 5.50 -5.33 -7.70
CA ARG A 89 5.33 -5.15 -9.14
C ARG A 89 4.67 -6.36 -9.80
N ARG A 90 4.99 -7.55 -9.35
CA ARG A 90 4.40 -8.78 -9.91
C ARG A 90 2.91 -8.88 -9.64
N VAL A 91 2.45 -8.30 -8.55
CA VAL A 91 1.06 -8.35 -8.12
C VAL A 91 0.27 -7.17 -8.66
N LEU A 92 0.94 -6.02 -8.78
CA LEU A 92 0.31 -4.74 -9.10
C LEU A 92 0.08 -4.63 -10.60
N GLY A 93 -1.14 -4.88 -11.06
CA GLY A 93 -1.48 -4.81 -12.48
C GLY A 93 -1.55 -3.38 -12.99
N ARG A 94 -2.49 -2.61 -12.51
CA ARG A 94 -2.77 -1.24 -13.00
C ARG A 94 -2.80 -0.18 -11.92
N GLY A 95 -2.25 -0.46 -10.79
CA GLY A 95 -2.08 0.52 -9.73
C GLY A 95 -0.81 1.31 -9.89
N LEU A 96 -0.52 2.12 -8.89
CA LEU A 96 0.73 2.88 -8.86
C LEU A 96 1.32 2.86 -7.46
N ILE A 97 2.60 3.15 -7.40
CA ILE A 97 3.35 3.23 -6.15
C ILE A 97 3.95 4.62 -6.04
N THR A 98 3.81 5.23 -4.89
CA THR A 98 4.50 6.48 -4.58
C THR A 98 5.46 6.25 -3.42
N LEU A 99 6.61 6.88 -3.48
CA LEU A 99 7.61 6.85 -2.41
C LEU A 99 7.83 8.28 -1.94
N THR A 100 7.83 8.47 -0.63
CA THR A 100 8.06 9.77 -0.02
C THR A 100 9.13 9.63 1.05
N GLU A 101 10.14 10.48 0.99
CA GLU A 101 11.15 10.52 2.04
C GLU A 101 10.55 11.13 3.29
N VAL A 102 10.77 10.48 4.41
CA VAL A 102 10.26 10.91 5.72
C VAL A 102 11.35 10.78 6.78
N ALA A 103 11.16 11.49 7.88
CA ALA A 103 11.98 11.28 9.07
C ALA A 103 11.16 10.43 10.05
N LEU A 104 11.72 9.31 10.43
CA LEU A 104 11.07 8.37 11.34
C LEU A 104 11.52 8.66 12.76
N TYR A 105 10.57 8.95 13.62
CA TYR A 105 10.79 9.08 15.05
C TYR A 105 10.20 7.88 15.75
N VAL A 106 11.04 7.18 16.48
CA VAL A 106 10.59 6.06 17.32
C VAL A 106 10.77 6.50 18.76
N PRO A 107 9.69 6.59 19.54
CA PRO A 107 9.82 6.93 20.95
C PRO A 107 10.69 5.90 21.68
N GLU A 108 11.54 6.38 22.54
CA GLU A 108 12.28 5.48 23.41
C GLU A 108 11.36 4.85 24.42
N ALA A 109 11.51 3.54 24.58
CA ALA A 109 10.71 2.81 25.57
C ALA A 109 11.11 3.17 26.99
#